data_02afcca913e1e02a2af23a6423c3b545
#
_entry.id   02afcca913e1e02a2af23a6423c3b545
#
_cell.length_a   1.000
_cell.length_b   1.000
_cell.length_c   1.000
_cell.angle_alpha   90.00
_cell.angle_beta   90.00
_cell.angle_gamma   90.00
#
_symmetry.space_group_name_H-M   'P 1'
#
loop_
_entity.id
_entity.type
_entity.pdbx_description
1 polymer ?
#
loop_
_entity_poly.entity_id
_entity_poly.type
_entity_poly.pdbx_seq_one_letter_code
_entity_poly.pdbx_strand_id
1 'polypeptide(L)'
;SFIGEHTVGAMMLPVALALIRNAGLSTTKATKLSTLLLFSIAYGCAIGSIGTPSGGGRNVIMIGYLSEFGMAQISYLDWMKYAYPMLIIEIPIVAMILWYTFTPEQKVMDSSVRKLKVKVAKTGKLTANQIMAIVIFLFVFIGWVFLSPIIGLGIVALSGVFLYLSFGLVEWQEINRNTNWGVILLFGS
;
A
#
# COMPACT_ATOMS: atom_id res chain seq x y z
N SER A 1 4.90 2.84 0.22
CA SER A 1 5.52 1.82 -0.64
C SER A 1 5.84 0.50 0.08
N PHE A 2 5.92 0.46 1.41
CA PHE A 2 6.25 -0.77 2.17
C PHE A 2 5.08 -1.77 2.27
N ILE A 3 3.87 -1.32 2.06
CA ILE A 3 2.65 -2.12 2.05
C ILE A 3 2.18 -2.25 0.61
N GLY A 4 1.68 -3.43 0.24
CA GLY A 4 1.22 -3.71 -1.12
C GLY A 4 0.16 -2.71 -1.60
N GLU A 5 0.24 -2.32 -2.87
CA GLU A 5 -0.59 -1.28 -3.48
C GLU A 5 -2.10 -1.54 -3.31
N HIS A 6 -2.54 -2.79 -3.47
CA HIS A 6 -3.95 -3.16 -3.34
C HIS A 6 -4.46 -3.00 -1.90
N THR A 7 -3.63 -3.30 -0.91
CA THR A 7 -3.96 -3.14 0.51
C THR A 7 -4.13 -1.66 0.85
N VAL A 8 -3.19 -0.82 0.40
CA VAL A 8 -3.28 0.64 0.62
C VAL A 8 -4.50 1.21 -0.07
N GLY A 9 -4.79 0.79 -1.31
CA GLY A 9 -5.99 1.19 -2.04
C GLY A 9 -7.27 0.83 -1.29
N ALA A 10 -7.37 -0.40 -0.82
CA ALA A 10 -8.52 -0.88 -0.05
C ALA A 10 -8.71 -0.12 1.27
N MET A 11 -7.62 0.24 1.95
CA MET A 11 -7.68 1.02 3.20
C MET A 11 -8.04 2.49 2.96
N MET A 12 -7.60 3.08 1.86
CA MET A 12 -7.84 4.49 1.54
C MET A 12 -9.21 4.76 0.92
N LEU A 13 -9.79 3.76 0.23
CA LEU A 13 -11.09 3.90 -0.42
C LEU A 13 -12.23 4.30 0.54
N PRO A 14 -12.41 3.65 1.72
CA PRO A 14 -13.42 4.07 2.69
C PRO A 14 -13.20 5.50 3.20
N VAL A 15 -11.94 5.94 3.32
CA VAL A 15 -11.60 7.31 3.74
C VAL A 15 -12.05 8.31 2.68
N ALA A 16 -11.77 8.06 1.40
CA ALA A 16 -12.22 8.91 0.30
C ALA A 16 -13.74 8.97 0.23
N LEU A 17 -14.43 7.83 0.33
CA LEU A 17 -15.89 7.78 0.34
C LEU A 17 -16.49 8.55 1.52
N ALA A 18 -15.87 8.48 2.70
CA ALA A 18 -16.29 9.26 3.86
C ALA A 18 -16.12 10.78 3.63
N LEU A 19 -15.03 11.20 2.99
CA LEU A 19 -14.80 12.59 2.63
C LEU A 19 -15.82 13.09 1.61
N ILE A 20 -16.11 12.30 0.56
CA ILE A 20 -17.11 12.63 -0.47
C ILE A 20 -18.50 12.79 0.17
N ARG A 21 -18.93 11.83 1.01
CA ARG A 21 -20.21 11.89 1.72
C ARG A 21 -20.31 13.09 2.67
N ASN A 22 -19.25 13.36 3.42
CA ASN A 22 -19.22 14.50 4.36
C ASN A 22 -19.20 15.86 3.65
N ALA A 23 -18.76 15.91 2.38
CA ALA A 23 -18.84 17.08 1.52
C ALA A 23 -20.24 17.31 0.94
N GLY A 24 -21.22 16.45 1.28
CA GLY A 24 -22.59 16.55 0.76
C GLY A 24 -22.74 16.11 -0.70
N LEU A 25 -21.72 15.41 -1.24
CA LEU A 25 -21.72 14.94 -2.61
C LEU A 25 -22.25 13.50 -2.71
N SER A 26 -22.94 13.20 -3.81
CA SER A 26 -23.38 11.84 -4.09
C SER A 26 -22.18 10.93 -4.39
N THR A 27 -22.21 9.73 -3.83
CA THR A 27 -21.21 8.70 -4.18
C THR A 27 -21.53 7.97 -5.48
N THR A 28 -22.71 8.21 -6.03
CA THR A 28 -23.18 7.56 -7.29
C THR A 28 -22.96 8.44 -8.53
N LYS A 29 -22.75 9.75 -8.35
CA LYS A 29 -22.45 10.67 -9.44
C LYS A 29 -20.99 11.07 -9.41
N ALA A 30 -20.30 10.93 -10.54
CA ALA A 30 -18.92 11.40 -10.68
C ALA A 30 -18.90 12.93 -10.59
N THR A 31 -18.28 13.45 -9.55
CA THR A 31 -17.97 14.89 -9.38
C THR A 31 -16.48 15.10 -9.53
N LYS A 32 -16.02 16.29 -9.86
CA LYS A 32 -14.57 16.57 -9.97
C LYS A 32 -13.83 16.21 -8.70
N LEU A 33 -14.41 16.48 -7.53
CA LEU A 33 -13.81 16.11 -6.26
C LEU A 33 -13.73 14.59 -6.05
N SER A 34 -14.81 13.85 -6.33
CA SER A 34 -14.79 12.38 -6.19
C SER A 34 -13.79 11.75 -7.15
N THR A 35 -13.74 12.24 -8.38
CA THR A 35 -12.79 11.79 -9.40
C THR A 35 -11.35 12.09 -8.97
N LEU A 36 -11.07 13.31 -8.50
CA LEU A 36 -9.75 13.69 -7.98
C LEU A 36 -9.30 12.75 -6.84
N LEU A 37 -10.16 12.52 -5.86
CA LEU A 37 -9.81 11.67 -4.71
C LEU A 37 -9.56 10.22 -5.11
N LEU A 38 -10.42 9.64 -5.96
CA LEU A 38 -10.28 8.25 -6.39
C LEU A 38 -9.04 8.06 -7.28
N PHE A 39 -8.79 8.95 -8.24
CA PHE A 39 -7.56 8.88 -9.05
C PHE A 39 -6.31 9.16 -8.23
N SER A 40 -6.37 10.06 -7.23
CA SER A 40 -5.22 10.29 -6.32
C SER A 40 -4.86 9.02 -5.54
N ILE A 41 -5.85 8.23 -5.11
CA ILE A 41 -5.61 6.93 -4.48
C ILE A 41 -5.03 5.95 -5.49
N ALA A 42 -5.65 5.80 -6.66
CA ALA A 42 -5.24 4.83 -7.66
C ALA A 42 -3.79 5.08 -8.13
N TYR A 43 -3.49 6.30 -8.57
CA TYR A 43 -2.15 6.67 -9.01
C TYR A 43 -1.14 6.71 -7.86
N GLY A 44 -1.55 7.20 -6.67
CA GLY A 44 -0.69 7.21 -5.49
C GLY A 44 -0.29 5.81 -5.05
N CYS A 45 -1.20 4.83 -5.12
CA CYS A 45 -0.90 3.43 -4.85
C CYS A 45 0.00 2.83 -5.93
N ALA A 46 -0.31 3.06 -7.22
CA ALA A 46 0.45 2.52 -8.34
C ALA A 46 1.91 3.03 -8.34
N ILE A 47 2.11 4.34 -8.23
CA ILE A 47 3.43 4.96 -8.18
C ILE A 47 4.16 4.57 -6.88
N GLY A 48 3.48 4.68 -5.73
CA GLY A 48 4.06 4.32 -4.44
C GLY A 48 4.51 2.87 -4.34
N SER A 49 3.91 1.95 -5.12
CA SER A 49 4.27 0.53 -5.12
C SER A 49 5.66 0.27 -5.70
N ILE A 50 6.15 1.13 -6.58
CA ILE A 50 7.46 0.98 -7.23
C ILE A 50 8.60 1.18 -6.22
N GLY A 51 8.39 1.94 -5.15
CA GLY A 51 9.43 2.38 -4.22
C GLY A 51 10.16 1.28 -3.47
N THR A 52 9.51 0.14 -3.23
CA THR A 52 10.14 -0.99 -2.53
C THR A 52 9.78 -2.33 -3.19
N PRO A 53 10.62 -3.36 -3.03
CA PRO A 53 10.29 -4.70 -3.51
C PRO A 53 8.94 -5.21 -2.97
N SER A 54 8.65 -4.98 -1.70
CA SER A 54 7.40 -5.38 -1.05
C SER A 54 6.16 -4.55 -1.44
N GLY A 55 6.35 -3.42 -2.10
CA GLY A 55 5.27 -2.54 -2.53
C GLY A 55 4.39 -3.12 -3.64
N GLY A 56 4.94 -4.00 -4.46
CA GLY A 56 4.20 -4.67 -5.53
C GLY A 56 4.82 -6.01 -5.92
N GLY A 57 3.98 -7.02 -6.19
CA GLY A 57 4.44 -8.36 -6.57
C GLY A 57 5.33 -8.38 -7.82
N ARG A 58 5.05 -7.53 -8.79
CA ARG A 58 5.87 -7.38 -10.02
C ARG A 58 7.31 -6.95 -9.75
N ASN A 59 7.58 -6.20 -8.67
CA ASN A 59 8.94 -5.81 -8.30
C ASN A 59 9.75 -7.03 -7.86
N VAL A 60 9.15 -7.89 -7.04
CA VAL A 60 9.78 -9.14 -6.57
C VAL A 60 10.04 -10.08 -7.74
N ILE A 61 9.07 -10.22 -8.65
CA ILE A 61 9.20 -11.05 -9.86
C ILE A 61 10.35 -10.52 -10.73
N MET A 62 10.42 -9.20 -10.95
CA MET A 62 11.51 -8.60 -11.73
C MET A 62 12.88 -8.85 -11.10
N ILE A 63 13.00 -8.70 -9.78
CA ILE A 63 14.24 -9.01 -9.06
C ILE A 63 14.62 -10.49 -9.23
N GLY A 64 13.62 -11.38 -9.14
CA GLY A 64 13.80 -12.81 -9.36
C GLY A 64 14.35 -13.12 -10.75
N TYR A 65 13.74 -12.60 -11.79
CA TYR A 65 14.20 -12.78 -13.17
C TYR A 65 15.61 -12.22 -13.40
N LEU A 66 15.93 -11.03 -12.90
CA LEU A 66 17.27 -10.46 -13.04
C LEU A 66 18.33 -11.35 -12.40
N SER A 67 18.02 -11.96 -11.26
CA SER A 67 18.90 -12.91 -10.59
C SER A 67 19.03 -14.24 -11.36
N GLU A 68 17.91 -14.79 -11.84
CA GLU A 68 17.86 -16.06 -12.56
C GLU A 68 18.60 -16.01 -13.89
N PHE A 69 18.48 -14.91 -14.63
CA PHE A 69 19.22 -14.69 -15.87
C PHE A 69 20.67 -14.24 -15.67
N GLY A 70 21.15 -14.17 -14.42
CA GLY A 70 22.52 -13.80 -14.09
C GLY A 70 22.87 -12.34 -14.42
N MET A 71 21.86 -11.48 -14.62
CA MET A 71 22.07 -10.08 -15.00
C MET A 71 22.46 -9.20 -13.80
N ALA A 72 21.78 -9.34 -12.67
CA ALA A 72 22.08 -8.58 -11.45
C ALA A 72 21.44 -9.21 -10.21
N GLN A 73 22.15 -9.18 -9.10
CA GLN A 73 21.56 -9.43 -7.77
C GLN A 73 21.21 -8.07 -7.12
N ILE A 74 19.93 -7.76 -7.08
CA ILE A 74 19.43 -6.49 -6.53
C ILE A 74 18.92 -6.73 -5.12
N SER A 75 19.59 -6.13 -4.13
CA SER A 75 19.13 -6.15 -2.75
C SER A 75 17.90 -5.24 -2.55
N TYR A 76 17.21 -5.42 -1.42
CA TYR A 76 16.07 -4.56 -1.04
C TYR A 76 16.43 -3.07 -1.04
N LEU A 77 17.60 -2.73 -0.49
CA LEU A 77 18.08 -1.35 -0.42
C LEU A 77 18.54 -0.81 -1.77
N ASP A 78 19.15 -1.65 -2.62
CA ASP A 78 19.58 -1.22 -3.95
C ASP A 78 18.36 -0.87 -4.82
N TRP A 79 17.29 -1.68 -4.75
CA TRP A 79 16.04 -1.32 -5.40
C TRP A 79 15.55 0.05 -4.96
N MET A 80 15.51 0.30 -3.66
CA MET A 80 15.08 1.60 -3.12
C MET A 80 15.94 2.76 -3.62
N LYS A 81 17.27 2.61 -3.67
CA LYS A 81 18.18 3.67 -4.17
C LYS A 81 17.83 4.11 -5.59
N TYR A 82 17.43 3.17 -6.46
CA TYR A 82 17.05 3.48 -7.83
C TYR A 82 15.60 3.96 -7.96
N ALA A 83 14.70 3.41 -7.18
CA ALA A 83 13.27 3.73 -7.26
C ALA A 83 12.89 5.07 -6.62
N TYR A 84 13.49 5.43 -5.48
CA TYR A 84 13.10 6.64 -4.75
C TYR A 84 13.35 7.96 -5.50
N PRO A 85 14.48 8.18 -6.21
CA PRO A 85 14.65 9.37 -7.02
C PRO A 85 13.55 9.55 -8.06
N MET A 86 13.10 8.45 -8.69
CA MET A 86 12.00 8.46 -9.64
C MET A 86 10.68 8.84 -8.97
N LEU A 87 10.38 8.28 -7.79
CA LEU A 87 9.19 8.63 -7.02
C LEU A 87 9.12 10.11 -6.63
N ILE A 88 10.25 10.70 -6.24
CA ILE A 88 10.34 12.11 -5.86
C ILE A 88 9.94 13.02 -7.05
N ILE A 89 10.20 12.58 -8.27
CA ILE A 89 9.84 13.30 -9.49
C ILE A 89 8.40 12.99 -9.91
N GLU A 90 8.00 11.71 -9.91
CA GLU A 90 6.67 11.28 -10.39
C GLU A 90 5.53 11.78 -9.51
N ILE A 91 5.66 11.72 -8.19
CA ILE A 91 4.58 12.10 -7.26
C ILE A 91 4.14 13.56 -7.47
N PRO A 92 5.04 14.57 -7.49
CA PRO A 92 4.65 15.95 -7.77
C PRO A 92 4.04 16.14 -9.16
N ILE A 93 4.56 15.48 -10.18
CA ILE A 93 4.06 15.59 -11.55
C ILE A 93 2.63 15.08 -11.62
N VAL A 94 2.38 13.88 -11.12
CA VAL A 94 1.03 13.28 -11.15
C VAL A 94 0.06 14.06 -10.27
N ALA A 95 0.49 14.53 -9.10
CA ALA A 95 -0.32 15.39 -8.25
C ALA A 95 -0.72 16.69 -8.97
N MET A 96 0.20 17.29 -9.70
CA MET A 96 -0.04 18.49 -10.50
C MET A 96 -1.02 18.21 -11.64
N ILE A 97 -0.82 17.15 -12.40
CA ILE A 97 -1.72 16.73 -13.50
C ILE A 97 -3.14 16.51 -12.97
N LEU A 98 -3.29 15.74 -11.89
CA LEU A 98 -4.59 15.46 -11.29
C LEU A 98 -5.27 16.74 -10.79
N TRP A 99 -4.52 17.62 -10.14
CA TRP A 99 -5.03 18.89 -9.65
C TRP A 99 -5.53 19.80 -10.77
N TYR A 100 -4.76 19.95 -11.85
CA TYR A 100 -5.17 20.78 -12.98
C TYR A 100 -6.31 20.16 -13.78
N THR A 101 -6.35 18.83 -13.91
CA THR A 101 -7.39 18.13 -14.67
C THR A 101 -8.73 18.10 -13.93
N PHE A 102 -8.68 17.85 -12.62
CA PHE A 102 -9.86 17.67 -11.78
C PHE A 102 -9.97 18.71 -10.67
N THR A 103 -9.76 20.00 -11.02
CA THR A 103 -9.89 21.09 -10.02
C THR A 103 -11.25 21.01 -9.32
N PRO A 104 -11.29 20.79 -7.99
CA PRO A 104 -12.53 20.59 -7.26
C PRO A 104 -13.38 21.86 -7.22
N GLU A 105 -14.68 21.70 -7.37
CA GLU A 105 -15.65 22.79 -7.30
C GLU A 105 -15.72 23.40 -5.90
N GLN A 106 -15.53 22.56 -4.89
CA GLN A 106 -15.48 22.99 -3.48
C GLN A 106 -14.02 23.19 -3.05
N LYS A 107 -13.63 24.42 -2.83
CA LYS A 107 -12.28 24.79 -2.39
C LYS A 107 -11.99 24.48 -0.92
N VAL A 108 -13.02 24.27 -0.09
CA VAL A 108 -12.89 24.13 1.37
C VAL A 108 -13.54 22.85 1.84
N MET A 109 -12.70 21.90 2.28
CA MET A 109 -13.13 20.63 2.87
C MET A 109 -12.98 20.61 4.40
N ASP A 110 -12.83 21.77 5.04
CA ASP A 110 -12.51 21.87 6.48
C ASP A 110 -13.50 21.14 7.37
N SER A 111 -14.80 21.22 7.05
CA SER A 111 -15.83 20.52 7.81
C SER A 111 -15.70 18.99 7.71
N SER A 112 -15.39 18.48 6.52
CA SER A 112 -15.23 17.05 6.26
C SER A 112 -13.97 16.50 6.92
N VAL A 113 -12.87 17.24 6.81
CA VAL A 113 -11.59 16.91 7.46
C VAL A 113 -11.73 16.97 8.98
N ARG A 114 -12.43 17.97 9.52
CA ARG A 114 -12.69 18.10 10.96
C ARG A 114 -13.51 16.92 11.50
N LYS A 115 -14.56 16.50 10.81
CA LYS A 115 -15.35 15.31 11.18
C LYS A 115 -14.50 14.04 11.18
N LEU A 116 -13.62 13.90 10.19
CA LEU A 116 -12.70 12.77 10.12
C LEU A 116 -11.69 12.78 11.28
N LYS A 117 -11.08 13.94 11.57
CA LYS A 117 -10.18 14.10 12.73
C LYS A 117 -10.85 13.75 14.05
N VAL A 118 -12.10 14.18 14.26
CA VAL A 118 -12.88 13.83 15.46
C VAL A 118 -13.12 12.32 15.53
N LYS A 119 -13.40 11.67 14.40
CA LYS A 119 -13.60 10.22 14.36
C LYS A 119 -12.31 9.47 14.70
N VAL A 120 -11.17 9.91 14.16
CA VAL A 120 -9.86 9.33 14.46
C VAL A 120 -9.49 9.55 15.94
N ALA A 121 -9.73 10.75 16.48
CA ALA A 121 -9.47 11.05 17.89
C ALA A 121 -10.29 10.17 18.85
N LYS A 122 -11.48 9.72 18.45
CA LYS A 122 -12.32 8.81 19.22
C LYS A 122 -11.87 7.34 19.18
N THR A 123 -10.95 6.98 18.29
CA THR A 123 -10.46 5.58 18.15
C THR A 123 -9.64 5.12 19.37
N GLY A 124 -9.17 6.05 20.20
CA GLY A 124 -8.49 5.73 21.46
C GLY A 124 -7.03 5.26 21.29
N LYS A 125 -6.51 4.63 22.35
CA LYS A 125 -5.15 4.08 22.35
C LYS A 125 -5.07 2.77 21.56
N LEU A 126 -3.91 2.48 21.01
CA LEU A 126 -3.64 1.22 20.31
C LEU A 126 -3.90 0.01 21.25
N THR A 127 -4.57 -0.99 20.72
CA THR A 127 -4.77 -2.26 21.45
C THR A 127 -3.49 -3.09 21.45
N ALA A 128 -3.37 -4.04 22.39
CA ALA A 128 -2.21 -4.94 22.45
C ALA A 128 -1.99 -5.69 21.12
N ASN A 129 -3.06 -6.15 20.48
CA ASN A 129 -3.00 -6.83 19.19
C ASN A 129 -2.47 -5.91 18.07
N GLN A 130 -2.86 -4.64 18.07
CA GLN A 130 -2.35 -3.66 17.10
C GLN A 130 -0.86 -3.37 17.31
N ILE A 131 -0.41 -3.28 18.56
CA ILE A 131 1.01 -3.11 18.89
C ILE A 131 1.78 -4.34 18.43
N MET A 132 1.28 -5.54 18.71
CA MET A 132 1.91 -6.80 18.27
C MET A 132 2.00 -6.88 16.75
N ALA A 133 0.94 -6.50 16.03
CA ALA A 133 0.95 -6.44 14.57
C ALA A 133 2.03 -5.50 14.03
N ILE A 134 2.20 -4.33 14.64
CA ILE A 134 3.25 -3.36 14.28
C ILE A 134 4.63 -3.94 14.54
N VAL A 135 4.84 -4.59 15.68
CA VAL A 135 6.13 -5.21 16.04
C VAL A 135 6.50 -6.31 15.03
N ILE A 136 5.57 -7.20 14.70
CA ILE A 136 5.80 -8.24 13.68
C ILE A 136 6.10 -7.62 12.32
N PHE A 137 5.37 -6.58 11.92
CA PHE A 137 5.63 -5.87 10.66
C PHE A 137 7.05 -5.28 10.63
N LEU A 138 7.48 -4.63 11.71
CA LEU A 138 8.84 -4.09 11.80
C LEU A 138 9.90 -5.20 11.76
N PHE A 139 9.64 -6.33 12.42
CA PHE A 139 10.53 -7.50 12.38
C PHE A 139 10.69 -8.05 10.96
N VAL A 140 9.58 -8.21 10.23
CA VAL A 140 9.59 -8.64 8.82
C VAL A 140 10.31 -7.61 7.93
N PHE A 141 10.08 -6.32 8.18
CA PHE A 141 10.75 -5.25 7.45
C PHE A 141 12.28 -5.28 7.64
N ILE A 142 12.74 -5.43 8.88
CA ILE A 142 14.16 -5.62 9.19
C ILE A 142 14.70 -6.88 8.51
N GLY A 143 13.93 -7.97 8.53
CA GLY A 143 14.24 -9.20 7.82
C GLY A 143 14.43 -8.98 6.31
N TRP A 144 13.60 -8.20 5.66
CA TRP A 144 13.76 -7.87 4.24
C TRP A 144 15.05 -7.10 3.95
N VAL A 145 15.43 -6.19 4.84
CA VAL A 145 16.66 -5.40 4.66
C VAL A 145 17.92 -6.24 4.87
N PHE A 146 17.95 -7.09 5.89
CA PHE A 146 19.19 -7.80 6.32
C PHE A 146 19.24 -9.27 5.92
N LEU A 147 18.10 -9.97 5.90
CA LEU A 147 18.05 -11.42 5.65
C LEU A 147 17.71 -11.75 4.19
N SER A 148 17.03 -10.87 3.46
CA SER A 148 16.60 -11.18 2.09
C SER A 148 17.75 -11.54 1.13
N PRO A 149 18.97 -10.99 1.26
CA PRO A 149 20.09 -11.40 0.42
C PRO A 149 20.53 -12.84 0.65
N ILE A 150 20.23 -13.41 1.83
CA ILE A 150 20.66 -14.77 2.24
C ILE A 150 19.56 -15.80 1.95
N ILE A 151 18.32 -15.51 2.37
CA ILE A 151 17.21 -16.48 2.36
C ILE A 151 16.11 -16.14 1.35
N GLY A 152 16.21 -15.00 0.68
CA GLY A 152 15.24 -14.52 -0.30
C GLY A 152 14.07 -13.75 0.32
N LEU A 153 13.45 -12.90 -0.50
CA LEU A 153 12.33 -12.03 -0.08
C LEU A 153 11.08 -12.83 0.31
N GLY A 154 10.81 -13.93 -0.39
CA GLY A 154 9.63 -14.76 -0.20
C GLY A 154 9.62 -15.47 1.16
N ILE A 155 10.76 -16.02 1.60
CA ILE A 155 10.87 -16.72 2.88
C ILE A 155 10.64 -15.75 4.03
N VAL A 156 11.20 -14.55 3.96
CA VAL A 156 10.97 -13.49 4.95
C VAL A 156 9.48 -13.11 5.01
N ALA A 157 8.82 -12.97 3.86
CA ALA A 157 7.39 -12.67 3.82
C ALA A 157 6.54 -13.80 4.45
N LEU A 158 6.84 -15.06 4.10
CA LEU A 158 6.14 -16.21 4.67
C LEU A 158 6.34 -16.35 6.17
N SER A 159 7.53 -16.01 6.69
CA SER A 159 7.76 -15.97 8.14
C SER A 159 6.86 -14.95 8.84
N GLY A 160 6.60 -13.81 8.20
CA GLY A 160 5.64 -12.81 8.67
C GLY A 160 4.22 -13.37 8.75
N VAL A 161 3.75 -14.02 7.69
CA VAL A 161 2.43 -14.67 7.66
C VAL A 161 2.31 -15.73 8.77
N PHE A 162 3.35 -16.54 8.95
CA PHE A 162 3.40 -17.54 10.01
C PHE A 162 3.29 -16.91 11.40
N LEU A 163 4.00 -15.82 11.65
CA LEU A 163 3.92 -15.10 12.93
C LEU A 163 2.51 -14.52 13.16
N TYR A 164 1.90 -13.88 12.15
CA TYR A 164 0.54 -13.34 12.28
C TYR A 164 -0.48 -14.42 12.62
N LEU A 165 -0.37 -15.60 12.00
CA LEU A 165 -1.23 -16.76 12.30
C LEU A 165 -0.94 -17.32 13.69
N SER A 166 0.33 -17.51 14.07
CA SER A 166 0.73 -18.10 15.34
C SER A 166 0.31 -17.26 16.54
N PHE A 167 0.32 -15.95 16.41
CA PHE A 167 -0.16 -15.04 17.46
C PHE A 167 -1.68 -14.77 17.38
N GLY A 168 -2.40 -15.44 16.49
CA GLY A 168 -3.85 -15.30 16.37
C GLY A 168 -4.30 -13.88 15.95
N LEU A 169 -3.45 -13.13 15.27
CA LEU A 169 -3.78 -11.79 14.80
C LEU A 169 -4.64 -11.82 13.53
N VAL A 170 -4.56 -12.92 12.78
CA VAL A 170 -5.32 -13.16 11.55
C VAL A 170 -5.68 -14.65 11.52
N GLU A 171 -6.87 -14.98 11.02
CA GLU A 171 -7.30 -16.35 10.81
C GLU A 171 -6.98 -16.82 9.38
N TRP A 172 -6.62 -18.11 9.23
CA TRP A 172 -6.36 -18.70 7.92
C TRP A 172 -7.53 -18.54 6.94
N GLN A 173 -8.75 -18.68 7.43
CA GLN A 173 -9.96 -18.54 6.63
C GLN A 173 -10.07 -17.13 6.03
N GLU A 174 -9.68 -16.13 6.79
CA GLU A 174 -9.70 -14.73 6.38
C GLU A 174 -8.64 -14.46 5.30
N ILE A 175 -7.42 -14.97 5.48
CA ILE A 175 -6.37 -14.94 4.45
C ILE A 175 -6.86 -15.63 3.19
N ASN A 176 -7.35 -16.86 3.30
CA ASN A 176 -7.77 -17.66 2.16
C ASN A 176 -8.90 -17.00 1.36
N ARG A 177 -9.87 -16.40 2.05
CA ARG A 177 -11.02 -15.72 1.40
C ARG A 177 -10.59 -14.44 0.67
N ASN A 178 -9.62 -13.71 1.19
CA ASN A 178 -9.18 -12.42 0.66
C ASN A 178 -8.00 -12.55 -0.33
N THR A 179 -7.45 -13.74 -0.49
CA THR A 179 -6.34 -14.01 -1.40
C THR A 179 -6.86 -14.43 -2.78
N ASN A 180 -6.38 -13.75 -3.81
CA ASN A 180 -6.70 -14.14 -5.18
C ASN A 180 -5.73 -15.24 -5.65
N TRP A 181 -6.07 -16.49 -5.31
CA TRP A 181 -5.26 -17.66 -5.65
C TRP A 181 -5.02 -17.82 -7.16
N GLY A 182 -6.00 -17.40 -7.99
CA GLY A 182 -5.83 -17.45 -9.44
C GLY A 182 -4.68 -16.58 -9.94
N VAL A 183 -4.52 -15.40 -9.36
CA VAL A 183 -3.40 -14.50 -9.69
C VAL A 183 -2.07 -15.08 -9.19
N ILE A 184 -2.04 -15.66 -7.98
CA ILE A 184 -0.82 -16.28 -7.45
C ILE A 184 -0.38 -17.44 -8.34
N LEU A 185 -1.29 -18.31 -8.74
CA LEU A 185 -0.99 -19.45 -9.61
C LEU A 185 -0.57 -19.00 -11.00
N LEU A 186 -1.16 -17.93 -11.54
CA LEU A 186 -0.79 -17.37 -12.84
C LEU A 186 0.66 -16.84 -12.85
N PHE A 187 1.10 -16.20 -11.77
CA PHE A 187 2.47 -15.69 -11.67
C PHE A 187 3.49 -16.73 -11.22
N GLY A 188 3.06 -17.85 -10.65
CA GLY A 188 3.92 -18.93 -10.16
C GLY A 188 4.11 -20.09 -11.15
N SER A 189 3.41 -20.05 -12.30
CA SER A 189 3.54 -21.01 -13.39
C SER A 189 4.55 -20.55 -14.44
#